data_a953f62824db2df027028dc3f35b6f7f
#
_entry.id   a953f62824db2df027028dc3f35b6f7f
#
_cell.length_a   1.000
_cell.length_b   1.000
_cell.length_c   1.000
_cell.angle_alpha   90.00
_cell.angle_beta   90.00
_cell.angle_gamma   90.00
#
_symmetry.space_group_name_H-M   'P 1'
#
loop_
_entity.id
_entity.type
_entity.pdbx_description
1 polymer ?
#
loop_
_entity_poly.entity_id
_entity_poly.type
_entity_poly.pdbx_seq_one_letter_code
_entity_poly.pdbx_strand_id
1 'polypeptide(L)'
;MSLYKKRHLVLVGFMSGLLIFALLLSTIVGGTSALDMNSRFNRYVEELFRQEVSANTITLHYTVKDPESYGIQNPPVSCGYAGTDSALICASAENALASLHQFKRNKLSDYNKLTYDILEHSYTSSLEMGPYLLYEEPLTPLTGTQAQLPILLSEYRFYNTDDIDTYLKLLTTIPDYFQSIVTFEKAKSNAGLFMASYVADDIITECQTFATMKNNYLYATFDSKIDALNLPAATSEDYKKQNRDAVLNYVLPAFTFLSDGLQNLRDTGNNKRGLCYLPDGKKYYELSVKEQTGSARTIPQLQKLAQRQIQSDLLTMQKLLNNSSFHKNSEAHSGSVQGTTP
;
A
#
# COMPACT_ATOMS: atom_id res chain seq x y z
N MET A 1 7.38 -10.76 9.80
CA MET A 1 6.23 -9.95 9.32
C MET A 1 5.79 -10.54 7.99
N SER A 2 4.52 -10.99 7.89
CA SER A 2 4.02 -11.80 6.76
C SER A 2 4.08 -11.04 5.44
N LEU A 3 4.47 -11.71 4.36
CA LEU A 3 4.42 -11.26 2.96
C LEU A 3 3.06 -10.63 2.56
N TYR A 4 2.00 -10.97 3.28
CA TYR A 4 0.65 -10.45 3.08
C TYR A 4 0.52 -8.95 3.42
N LYS A 5 1.17 -8.46 4.49
CA LYS A 5 1.18 -7.03 4.85
C LYS A 5 1.91 -6.14 3.83
N LYS A 6 2.94 -6.68 3.16
CA LYS A 6 3.67 -5.91 2.12
C LYS A 6 2.85 -5.69 0.85
N ARG A 7 1.92 -6.58 0.51
CA ARG A 7 1.12 -6.48 -0.73
C ARG A 7 0.09 -5.35 -0.70
N HIS A 8 -0.54 -5.06 0.43
CA HIS A 8 -1.53 -3.97 0.53
C HIS A 8 -0.88 -2.58 0.51
N LEU A 9 0.33 -2.43 1.06
CA LEU A 9 1.05 -1.16 0.99
C LEU A 9 1.49 -0.80 -0.43
N VAL A 10 1.87 -1.81 -1.21
CA VAL A 10 2.23 -1.65 -2.63
C VAL A 10 1.02 -1.29 -3.48
N LEU A 11 -0.17 -1.81 -3.16
CA LEU A 11 -1.40 -1.54 -3.93
C LEU A 11 -1.92 -0.10 -3.78
N VAL A 12 -1.87 0.47 -2.58
CA VAL A 12 -2.30 1.86 -2.34
C VAL A 12 -1.30 2.87 -2.96
N GLY A 13 0.00 2.52 -3.02
CA GLY A 13 1.03 3.32 -3.70
C GLY A 13 0.96 3.21 -5.23
N PHE A 14 0.48 2.09 -5.77
CA PHE A 14 0.50 1.80 -7.21
C PHE A 14 -0.40 2.75 -8.02
N MET A 15 -1.53 3.18 -7.48
CA MET A 15 -2.48 4.05 -8.18
C MET A 15 -2.10 5.54 -8.11
N SER A 16 -1.44 6.00 -7.04
CA SER A 16 -1.01 7.40 -6.93
C SER A 16 0.27 7.72 -7.71
N GLY A 17 1.12 6.73 -7.98
CA GLY A 17 2.37 6.89 -8.75
C GLY A 17 2.15 7.02 -10.26
N LEU A 18 1.08 6.44 -10.81
CA LEU A 18 0.78 6.45 -12.24
C LEU A 18 0.54 7.86 -12.83
N LEU A 19 0.18 8.83 -12.00
CA LEU A 19 -0.18 10.18 -12.43
C LEU A 19 0.97 11.07 -12.93
N ILE A 20 2.19 10.86 -12.45
CA ILE A 20 3.39 11.62 -12.86
C ILE A 20 4.05 11.00 -14.11
N PHE A 21 3.64 9.83 -14.48
CA PHE A 21 4.30 8.89 -15.36
C PHE A 21 4.29 9.25 -16.84
N ALA A 22 3.25 9.92 -17.32
CA ALA A 22 3.01 10.07 -18.76
C ALA A 22 3.92 11.06 -19.50
N LEU A 23 4.51 12.03 -18.78
CA LEU A 23 5.21 13.16 -19.42
C LEU A 23 6.71 12.93 -19.65
N LEU A 24 7.37 12.08 -18.88
CA LEU A 24 8.84 11.91 -18.97
C LEU A 24 9.29 10.72 -19.83
N LEU A 25 8.44 9.73 -20.04
CA LEU A 25 8.82 8.50 -20.78
C LEU A 25 8.97 8.68 -22.29
N SER A 26 8.32 9.66 -22.90
CA SER A 26 8.40 9.90 -24.34
C SER A 26 9.83 10.24 -24.81
N THR A 27 10.66 10.80 -23.92
CA THR A 27 12.05 11.18 -24.24
C THR A 27 13.04 10.01 -24.18
N ILE A 28 12.76 9.00 -23.35
CA ILE A 28 13.66 7.84 -23.16
C ILE A 28 13.52 6.84 -24.29
N VAL A 29 12.33 6.69 -24.83
CA VAL A 29 12.04 5.71 -25.89
C VAL A 29 12.49 6.21 -27.28
N GLY A 30 12.50 7.54 -27.49
CA GLY A 30 12.84 8.17 -28.79
C GLY A 30 14.33 8.31 -29.12
N GLY A 31 15.23 7.99 -28.18
CA GLY A 31 16.69 8.12 -28.40
C GLY A 31 17.19 7.07 -29.41
N THR A 32 17.84 7.56 -30.49
CA THR A 32 18.63 6.76 -31.45
C THR A 32 19.89 6.22 -30.77
N SER A 33 19.77 5.34 -29.81
CA SER A 33 20.91 4.79 -29.09
C SER A 33 21.35 3.51 -29.77
N ALA A 34 22.69 3.34 -29.92
CA ALA A 34 23.32 2.10 -30.38
C ALA A 34 23.09 0.87 -29.48
N LEU A 35 22.28 1.01 -28.43
CA LEU A 35 21.93 -0.06 -27.52
C LEU A 35 20.95 -1.05 -28.16
N ASP A 36 21.15 -2.33 -27.88
CA ASP A 36 20.22 -3.37 -28.28
C ASP A 36 18.85 -3.23 -27.57
N MET A 37 17.86 -3.96 -28.05
CA MET A 37 16.49 -3.89 -27.53
C MET A 37 16.41 -4.21 -26.03
N ASN A 38 17.20 -5.18 -25.53
CA ASN A 38 17.19 -5.56 -24.11
C ASN A 38 17.77 -4.46 -23.23
N SER A 39 18.88 -3.85 -23.63
CA SER A 39 19.50 -2.75 -22.89
C SER A 39 18.57 -1.53 -22.80
N ARG A 40 17.84 -1.23 -23.88
CA ARG A 40 16.82 -0.15 -23.89
C ARG A 40 15.65 -0.51 -22.96
N PHE A 41 15.17 -1.75 -23.00
CA PHE A 41 14.08 -2.20 -22.15
C PHE A 41 14.48 -2.21 -20.66
N ASN A 42 15.68 -2.68 -20.34
CA ASN A 42 16.19 -2.64 -18.96
C ASN A 42 16.23 -1.21 -18.41
N ARG A 43 16.73 -0.25 -19.20
CA ARG A 43 16.74 1.17 -18.80
C ARG A 43 15.32 1.70 -18.58
N TYR A 44 14.38 1.33 -19.43
CA TYR A 44 12.97 1.68 -19.27
C TYR A 44 12.40 1.12 -17.95
N VAL A 45 12.65 -0.15 -17.64
CA VAL A 45 12.19 -0.78 -16.39
C VAL A 45 12.85 -0.18 -15.15
N GLU A 46 14.15 0.14 -15.22
CA GLU A 46 14.86 0.84 -14.15
C GLU A 46 14.27 2.23 -13.86
N GLU A 47 13.92 2.97 -14.91
CA GLU A 47 13.30 4.28 -14.74
C GLU A 47 11.89 4.18 -14.17
N LEU A 48 11.10 3.18 -14.61
CA LEU A 48 9.81 2.86 -14.01
C LEU A 48 9.94 2.59 -12.51
N PHE A 49 10.91 1.76 -12.13
CA PHE A 49 11.18 1.45 -10.73
C PHE A 49 11.51 2.69 -9.91
N ARG A 50 12.43 3.55 -10.42
CA ARG A 50 12.80 4.79 -9.72
C ARG A 50 11.60 5.69 -9.49
N GLN A 51 10.78 5.88 -10.51
CA GLN A 51 9.58 6.75 -10.42
C GLN A 51 8.57 6.19 -9.43
N GLU A 52 8.28 4.89 -9.51
CA GLU A 52 7.32 4.23 -8.63
C GLU A 52 7.72 4.32 -7.16
N VAL A 53 8.96 3.95 -6.82
CA VAL A 53 9.39 3.96 -5.42
C VAL A 53 9.57 5.38 -4.88
N SER A 54 9.85 6.37 -5.75
CA SER A 54 10.01 7.77 -5.34
C SER A 54 8.70 8.53 -5.17
N ALA A 55 7.58 7.99 -5.62
CA ALA A 55 6.27 8.65 -5.54
C ALA A 55 5.76 8.78 -4.09
N ASN A 56 6.24 7.94 -3.17
CA ASN A 56 5.84 7.93 -1.78
C ASN A 56 7.06 7.63 -0.89
N THR A 57 7.33 8.50 0.08
CA THR A 57 8.49 8.38 0.97
C THR A 57 8.47 7.10 1.80
N ILE A 58 7.30 6.66 2.26
CA ILE A 58 7.15 5.41 3.02
C ILE A 58 7.49 4.22 2.13
N THR A 59 6.97 4.20 0.90
CA THR A 59 7.29 3.14 -0.08
C THR A 59 8.79 3.12 -0.38
N LEU A 60 9.42 4.27 -0.63
CA LEU A 60 10.85 4.37 -0.87
C LEU A 60 11.64 3.81 0.31
N HIS A 61 11.35 4.28 1.52
CA HIS A 61 12.07 3.89 2.75
C HIS A 61 12.01 2.37 3.02
N TYR A 62 10.84 1.73 2.79
CA TYR A 62 10.67 0.31 3.03
C TYR A 62 11.10 -0.60 1.88
N THR A 63 11.31 -0.04 0.69
CA THR A 63 11.69 -0.80 -0.52
C THR A 63 13.17 -0.72 -0.78
N VAL A 64 13.79 0.46 -0.61
CA VAL A 64 15.17 0.74 -1.01
C VAL A 64 15.97 1.24 0.19
N LYS A 65 17.03 0.51 0.55
CA LYS A 65 17.89 0.91 1.67
C LYS A 65 18.82 2.06 1.32
N ASP A 66 19.30 2.11 0.09
CA ASP A 66 20.25 3.10 -0.43
C ASP A 66 19.72 3.64 -1.76
N PRO A 67 18.87 4.69 -1.72
CA PRO A 67 18.28 5.27 -2.92
C PRO A 67 19.32 5.81 -3.93
N GLU A 68 20.44 6.35 -3.45
CA GLU A 68 21.48 6.92 -4.33
C GLU A 68 22.12 5.85 -5.22
N SER A 69 22.28 4.62 -4.73
CA SER A 69 22.80 3.49 -5.52
C SER A 69 21.90 3.12 -6.70
N TYR A 70 20.63 3.50 -6.64
CA TYR A 70 19.65 3.35 -7.74
C TYR A 70 19.50 4.63 -8.57
N GLY A 71 20.32 5.67 -8.31
CA GLY A 71 20.26 6.97 -9.00
C GLY A 71 19.06 7.82 -8.56
N ILE A 72 18.45 7.53 -7.41
CA ILE A 72 17.38 8.33 -6.82
C ILE A 72 18.02 9.41 -5.95
N GLN A 73 17.96 10.66 -6.41
CA GLN A 73 18.52 11.81 -5.71
C GLN A 73 17.43 12.79 -5.32
N ASN A 74 17.43 13.25 -4.08
CA ASN A 74 16.47 14.23 -3.54
C ASN A 74 15.01 13.94 -3.90
N PRO A 75 14.48 12.72 -3.62
CA PRO A 75 13.10 12.42 -3.93
C PRO A 75 12.16 13.36 -3.15
N PRO A 76 10.99 13.70 -3.70
CA PRO A 76 10.03 14.52 -2.99
C PRO A 76 9.56 13.79 -1.72
N VAL A 77 9.46 14.52 -0.60
CA VAL A 77 8.94 13.96 0.64
C VAL A 77 7.41 14.07 0.63
N SER A 78 6.73 12.93 0.65
CA SER A 78 5.27 12.85 0.56
C SER A 78 4.73 11.54 1.13
N CYS A 79 3.56 11.60 1.76
CA CYS A 79 2.76 10.42 2.10
C CYS A 79 1.96 9.86 0.90
N GLY A 80 1.96 10.56 -0.24
CA GLY A 80 1.13 10.25 -1.40
C GLY A 80 -0.10 11.16 -1.51
N TYR A 81 -1.03 10.77 -2.37
CA TYR A 81 -2.24 11.54 -2.69
C TYR A 81 -3.36 10.59 -3.14
N ALA A 82 -4.57 10.78 -2.63
CA ALA A 82 -5.76 10.06 -3.07
C ALA A 82 -6.45 10.86 -4.21
N GLY A 83 -6.19 10.45 -5.45
CA GLY A 83 -6.77 11.09 -6.63
C GLY A 83 -8.22 10.67 -6.90
N THR A 84 -9.03 11.56 -7.48
CA THR A 84 -10.45 11.30 -7.81
C THR A 84 -10.74 11.27 -9.31
N ASP A 85 -9.73 11.50 -10.14
CA ASP A 85 -9.88 11.60 -11.60
C ASP A 85 -9.63 10.26 -12.30
N SER A 86 -10.67 9.51 -12.54
CA SER A 86 -10.61 8.22 -13.25
C SER A 86 -10.16 8.36 -14.70
N ALA A 87 -10.49 9.49 -15.37
CA ALA A 87 -10.06 9.72 -16.74
C ALA A 87 -8.54 9.89 -16.84
N LEU A 88 -7.94 10.56 -15.85
CA LEU A 88 -6.50 10.72 -15.76
C LEU A 88 -5.78 9.39 -15.52
N ILE A 89 -6.35 8.51 -14.69
CA ILE A 89 -5.81 7.16 -14.47
C ILE A 89 -5.87 6.32 -15.76
N CYS A 90 -7.00 6.33 -16.44
CA CYS A 90 -7.13 5.63 -17.73
C CYS A 90 -6.13 6.16 -18.76
N ALA A 91 -6.02 7.48 -18.91
CA ALA A 91 -5.08 8.09 -19.83
C ALA A 91 -3.61 7.74 -19.49
N SER A 92 -3.27 7.70 -18.20
CA SER A 92 -1.93 7.28 -17.75
C SER A 92 -1.64 5.82 -18.10
N ALA A 93 -2.60 4.92 -17.88
CA ALA A 93 -2.47 3.51 -18.24
C ALA A 93 -2.35 3.29 -19.76
N GLU A 94 -3.14 4.02 -20.56
CA GLU A 94 -3.03 4.01 -22.03
C GLU A 94 -1.64 4.46 -22.50
N ASN A 95 -1.13 5.55 -21.95
CA ASN A 95 0.20 6.07 -22.27
C ASN A 95 1.32 5.08 -21.86
N ALA A 96 1.18 4.43 -20.72
CA ALA A 96 2.10 3.40 -20.26
C ALA A 96 2.11 2.18 -21.19
N LEU A 97 0.93 1.70 -21.62
CA LEU A 97 0.79 0.65 -22.63
C LEU A 97 1.41 1.05 -23.95
N ALA A 98 1.13 2.25 -24.45
CA ALA A 98 1.70 2.76 -25.69
C ALA A 98 3.23 2.83 -25.63
N SER A 99 3.80 3.21 -24.48
CA SER A 99 5.25 3.24 -24.25
C SER A 99 5.85 1.83 -24.21
N LEU A 100 5.18 0.89 -23.54
CA LEU A 100 5.59 -0.52 -23.47
C LEU A 100 5.58 -1.15 -24.87
N HIS A 101 4.54 -0.91 -25.68
CA HIS A 101 4.37 -1.48 -27.01
C HIS A 101 5.39 -0.98 -28.05
N GLN A 102 6.20 0.04 -27.73
CA GLN A 102 7.35 0.41 -28.56
C GLN A 102 8.48 -0.62 -28.51
N PHE A 103 8.49 -1.50 -27.53
CA PHE A 103 9.40 -2.63 -27.43
C PHE A 103 8.81 -3.87 -28.13
N LYS A 104 9.60 -4.47 -29.02
CA LYS A 104 9.17 -5.70 -29.69
C LYS A 104 9.42 -6.90 -28.77
N ARG A 105 8.37 -7.39 -28.11
CA ARG A 105 8.45 -8.51 -27.14
C ARG A 105 9.26 -9.70 -27.66
N ASN A 106 9.09 -10.11 -28.93
CA ASN A 106 9.79 -11.24 -29.53
C ASN A 106 11.32 -11.05 -29.68
N LYS A 107 11.82 -9.82 -29.55
CA LYS A 107 13.25 -9.48 -29.56
C LYS A 107 13.86 -9.35 -28.17
N LEU A 108 13.06 -9.49 -27.12
CA LEU A 108 13.51 -9.45 -25.73
C LEU A 108 14.05 -10.84 -25.30
N SER A 109 14.95 -10.85 -24.32
CA SER A 109 15.35 -12.07 -23.62
C SER A 109 14.16 -12.69 -22.89
N ASP A 110 14.25 -13.96 -22.52
CA ASP A 110 13.14 -14.63 -21.82
C ASP A 110 12.82 -13.99 -20.47
N TYR A 111 13.83 -13.49 -19.75
CA TYR A 111 13.63 -12.69 -18.54
C TYR A 111 12.84 -11.41 -18.83
N ASN A 112 13.26 -10.65 -19.84
CA ASN A 112 12.61 -9.40 -20.20
C ASN A 112 11.22 -9.61 -20.83
N LYS A 113 10.95 -10.75 -21.50
CA LYS A 113 9.59 -11.11 -21.93
C LYS A 113 8.65 -11.28 -20.75
N LEU A 114 9.12 -11.94 -19.66
CA LEU A 114 8.31 -12.07 -18.45
C LEU A 114 8.00 -10.71 -17.83
N THR A 115 8.99 -9.84 -17.71
CA THR A 115 8.80 -8.48 -17.21
C THR A 115 7.84 -7.67 -18.09
N TYR A 116 7.97 -7.80 -19.42
CA TYR A 116 7.06 -7.18 -20.38
C TYR A 116 5.61 -7.66 -20.17
N ASP A 117 5.40 -8.96 -20.04
CA ASP A 117 4.07 -9.56 -19.85
C ASP A 117 3.44 -9.11 -18.52
N ILE A 118 4.24 -8.98 -17.46
CA ILE A 118 3.78 -8.47 -16.17
C ILE A 118 3.35 -7.00 -16.29
N LEU A 119 4.15 -6.17 -16.94
CA LEU A 119 3.84 -4.74 -17.14
C LEU A 119 2.59 -4.57 -18.03
N GLU A 120 2.50 -5.31 -19.12
CA GLU A 120 1.33 -5.28 -20.02
C GLU A 120 0.05 -5.69 -19.27
N HIS A 121 0.13 -6.75 -18.47
CA HIS A 121 -1.00 -7.17 -17.63
C HIS A 121 -1.37 -6.10 -16.60
N SER A 122 -0.39 -5.52 -15.91
CA SER A 122 -0.61 -4.48 -14.91
C SER A 122 -1.27 -3.24 -15.50
N TYR A 123 -0.77 -2.72 -16.62
CA TYR A 123 -1.33 -1.54 -17.27
C TYR A 123 -2.72 -1.81 -17.86
N THR A 124 -2.94 -3.01 -18.41
CA THR A 124 -4.27 -3.43 -18.87
C THR A 124 -5.25 -3.51 -17.72
N SER A 125 -4.86 -4.09 -16.58
CA SER A 125 -5.67 -4.12 -15.36
C SER A 125 -5.98 -2.72 -14.85
N SER A 126 -5.01 -1.82 -14.83
CA SER A 126 -5.22 -0.41 -14.43
C SER A 126 -6.22 0.30 -15.33
N LEU A 127 -6.17 0.04 -16.64
CA LEU A 127 -7.15 0.58 -17.59
C LEU A 127 -8.55 0.00 -17.36
N GLU A 128 -8.68 -1.31 -17.12
CA GLU A 128 -9.95 -1.97 -16.81
C GLU A 128 -10.53 -1.51 -15.47
N MET A 129 -9.67 -1.22 -14.47
CA MET A 129 -10.05 -0.78 -13.13
C MET A 129 -10.29 0.73 -13.03
N GLY A 130 -9.67 1.54 -13.87
CA GLY A 130 -9.74 3.01 -13.82
C GLY A 130 -11.16 3.58 -13.70
N PRO A 131 -12.17 3.11 -14.44
CA PRO A 131 -13.56 3.55 -14.28
C PRO A 131 -14.16 3.27 -12.91
N TYR A 132 -13.56 2.36 -12.13
CA TYR A 132 -13.99 1.95 -10.80
C TYR A 132 -13.14 2.56 -9.68
N LEU A 133 -12.38 3.62 -9.94
CA LEU A 133 -11.50 4.27 -8.96
C LEU A 133 -12.22 4.54 -7.63
N LEU A 134 -13.44 5.04 -7.65
CA LEU A 134 -14.21 5.36 -6.45
C LEU A 134 -14.75 4.13 -5.69
N TYR A 135 -14.50 2.92 -6.17
CA TYR A 135 -14.76 1.68 -5.42
C TYR A 135 -13.60 1.29 -4.50
N GLU A 136 -12.45 1.97 -4.61
CA GLU A 136 -11.35 1.76 -3.69
C GLU A 136 -11.69 2.18 -2.27
N GLU A 137 -11.11 1.47 -1.31
CA GLU A 137 -11.36 1.68 0.12
C GLU A 137 -10.04 2.06 0.81
N PRO A 138 -9.60 3.34 0.71
CA PRO A 138 -8.39 3.80 1.41
C PRO A 138 -8.53 3.77 2.92
N LEU A 139 -9.77 3.86 3.40
CA LEU A 139 -10.13 3.78 4.81
C LEU A 139 -10.95 2.51 5.07
N THR A 140 -10.47 1.67 5.96
CA THR A 140 -11.17 0.47 6.44
C THR A 140 -10.83 0.24 7.90
N PRO A 141 -11.74 -0.29 8.73
CA PRO A 141 -11.41 -0.62 10.10
C PRO A 141 -10.18 -1.53 10.17
N LEU A 142 -9.25 -1.27 11.07
CA LEU A 142 -8.02 -2.01 11.37
C LEU A 142 -6.95 -2.05 10.27
N THR A 143 -7.29 -1.89 9.00
CA THR A 143 -6.36 -2.07 7.87
C THR A 143 -6.28 -0.87 6.93
N GLY A 144 -7.12 0.13 7.12
CA GLY A 144 -7.11 1.37 6.36
C GLY A 144 -5.91 2.27 6.69
N THR A 145 -5.75 3.33 5.92
CA THR A 145 -4.66 4.30 6.06
C THR A 145 -4.57 4.85 7.49
N GLN A 146 -5.70 5.17 8.13
CA GLN A 146 -5.76 5.69 9.49
C GLN A 146 -5.16 4.75 10.52
N ALA A 147 -5.27 3.43 10.31
CA ALA A 147 -4.72 2.43 11.22
C ALA A 147 -3.26 2.07 10.88
N GLN A 148 -2.91 2.04 9.59
CA GLN A 148 -1.59 1.58 9.14
C GLN A 148 -0.52 2.68 9.17
N LEU A 149 -0.87 3.94 8.86
CA LEU A 149 0.11 5.03 8.79
C LEU A 149 0.85 5.23 10.12
N PRO A 150 0.19 5.30 11.30
CA PRO A 150 0.89 5.43 12.58
C PRO A 150 1.85 4.26 12.86
N ILE A 151 1.48 3.04 12.48
CA ILE A 151 2.33 1.86 12.64
C ILE A 151 3.59 1.98 11.79
N LEU A 152 3.44 2.37 10.52
CA LEU A 152 4.56 2.58 9.61
C LEU A 152 5.50 3.67 10.10
N LEU A 153 4.96 4.78 10.60
CA LEU A 153 5.75 5.85 11.20
C LEU A 153 6.49 5.37 12.46
N SER A 154 5.83 4.57 13.30
CA SER A 154 6.46 4.01 14.50
C SER A 154 7.57 3.00 14.17
N GLU A 155 7.48 2.29 13.06
CA GLU A 155 8.47 1.31 12.60
C GLU A 155 9.53 1.93 11.65
N TYR A 156 9.42 3.21 11.28
CA TYR A 156 10.35 3.91 10.39
C TYR A 156 11.76 3.88 10.97
N ARG A 157 12.76 3.45 10.21
CA ARG A 157 14.14 3.25 10.69
C ARG A 157 15.02 4.44 10.39
N PHE A 158 15.87 4.81 11.33
CA PHE A 158 16.90 5.83 11.15
C PHE A 158 18.26 5.14 11.05
N TYR A 159 18.91 5.26 9.89
CA TYR A 159 20.27 4.79 9.67
C TYR A 159 21.29 5.92 9.85
N ASN A 160 20.85 7.17 9.61
CA ASN A 160 21.62 8.40 9.72
C ASN A 160 20.70 9.59 10.04
N THR A 161 21.24 10.81 10.11
CA THR A 161 20.49 12.04 10.39
C THR A 161 19.56 12.44 9.25
N ASP A 162 19.89 12.14 8.00
CA ASP A 162 19.07 12.49 6.83
C ASP A 162 17.73 11.73 6.84
N ASP A 163 17.74 10.50 7.39
CA ASP A 163 16.50 9.74 7.61
C ASP A 163 15.60 10.42 8.66
N ILE A 164 16.20 11.03 9.69
CA ILE A 164 15.46 11.77 10.72
C ILE A 164 14.84 13.01 10.11
N ASP A 165 15.60 13.79 9.36
CA ASP A 165 15.14 15.01 8.70
C ASP A 165 14.02 14.69 7.69
N THR A 166 14.17 13.61 6.92
CA THR A 166 13.16 13.12 5.99
C THR A 166 11.89 12.70 6.72
N TYR A 167 12.01 11.97 7.84
CA TYR A 167 10.88 11.56 8.66
C TYR A 167 10.12 12.78 9.25
N LEU A 168 10.84 13.73 9.83
CA LEU A 168 10.23 14.94 10.39
C LEU A 168 9.48 15.74 9.31
N LYS A 169 10.08 15.88 8.13
CA LYS A 169 9.42 16.50 6.98
C LYS A 169 8.21 15.69 6.53
N LEU A 170 8.28 14.34 6.52
CA LEU A 170 7.16 13.49 6.15
C LEU A 170 5.94 13.74 7.06
N LEU A 171 6.14 13.91 8.36
CA LEU A 171 5.04 14.21 9.29
C LEU A 171 4.28 15.49 8.89
N THR A 172 4.98 16.50 8.35
CA THR A 172 4.34 17.77 7.92
C THR A 172 3.48 17.62 6.66
N THR A 173 3.60 16.51 5.91
CA THR A 173 2.80 16.24 4.70
C THR A 173 1.51 15.45 4.96
N ILE A 174 1.32 14.95 6.18
CA ILE A 174 0.14 14.15 6.56
C ILE A 174 -1.17 14.93 6.42
N PRO A 175 -1.25 16.23 6.80
CA PRO A 175 -2.47 17.03 6.61
C PRO A 175 -2.95 17.06 5.14
N ASP A 176 -2.05 17.30 4.19
CA ASP A 176 -2.39 17.36 2.76
C ASP A 176 -2.84 15.98 2.25
N TYR A 177 -2.17 14.92 2.71
CA TYR A 177 -2.56 13.56 2.37
C TYR A 177 -3.97 13.23 2.88
N PHE A 178 -4.28 13.53 4.15
CA PHE A 178 -5.62 13.29 4.71
C PHE A 178 -6.68 14.19 4.08
N GLN A 179 -6.33 15.42 3.71
CA GLN A 179 -7.21 16.28 2.92
C GLN A 179 -7.59 15.62 1.59
N SER A 180 -6.64 14.98 0.90
CA SER A 180 -6.92 14.25 -0.34
C SER A 180 -7.84 13.04 -0.10
N ILE A 181 -7.66 12.32 1.01
CA ILE A 181 -8.53 11.20 1.40
C ILE A 181 -9.95 11.68 1.69
N VAL A 182 -10.13 12.77 2.46
CA VAL A 182 -11.48 13.34 2.70
C VAL A 182 -12.13 13.78 1.39
N THR A 183 -11.36 14.35 0.46
CA THR A 183 -11.85 14.72 -0.87
C THR A 183 -12.29 13.48 -1.67
N PHE A 184 -11.53 12.40 -1.57
CA PHE A 184 -11.87 11.12 -2.20
C PHE A 184 -13.16 10.53 -1.61
N GLU A 185 -13.29 10.48 -0.29
CA GLU A 185 -14.49 9.97 0.38
C GLU A 185 -15.74 10.84 0.07
N LYS A 186 -15.55 12.15 -0.08
CA LYS A 186 -16.61 13.05 -0.55
C LYS A 186 -17.04 12.75 -1.99
N ALA A 187 -16.10 12.43 -2.87
CA ALA A 187 -16.41 12.00 -4.24
C ALA A 187 -17.16 10.66 -4.23
N LYS A 188 -16.80 9.70 -3.39
CA LYS A 188 -17.54 8.45 -3.17
C LYS A 188 -18.96 8.73 -2.69
N SER A 189 -19.13 9.63 -1.72
CA SER A 189 -20.44 10.02 -1.21
C SER A 189 -21.32 10.60 -2.32
N ASN A 190 -20.79 11.51 -3.13
CA ASN A 190 -21.52 12.10 -4.26
C ASN A 190 -21.91 11.06 -5.34
N ALA A 191 -21.10 10.01 -5.48
CA ALA A 191 -21.36 8.89 -6.39
C ALA A 191 -22.28 7.80 -5.79
N GLY A 192 -22.71 7.94 -4.52
CA GLY A 192 -23.50 6.92 -3.81
C GLY A 192 -22.71 5.67 -3.42
N LEU A 193 -21.38 5.79 -3.34
CA LEU A 193 -20.43 4.70 -3.06
C LEU A 193 -19.79 4.79 -1.66
N PHE A 194 -20.23 5.75 -0.83
CA PHE A 194 -19.68 5.91 0.51
C PHE A 194 -20.01 4.68 1.40
N MET A 195 -19.14 4.41 2.33
CA MET A 195 -19.24 3.28 3.26
C MET A 195 -20.50 3.35 4.14
N ALA A 196 -20.90 2.23 4.70
CA ALA A 196 -22.00 2.16 5.66
C ALA A 196 -21.66 2.94 6.95
N SER A 197 -22.70 3.53 7.60
CA SER A 197 -22.50 4.38 8.79
C SER A 197 -21.74 3.67 9.92
N TYR A 198 -21.96 2.38 10.16
CA TYR A 198 -21.25 1.62 11.20
C TYR A 198 -19.75 1.47 10.88
N VAL A 199 -19.38 1.35 9.59
CA VAL A 199 -17.97 1.31 9.17
C VAL A 199 -17.32 2.69 9.38
N ALA A 200 -18.03 3.77 9.03
CA ALA A 200 -17.57 5.12 9.28
C ALA A 200 -17.38 5.38 10.79
N ASP A 201 -18.32 4.91 11.63
CA ASP A 201 -18.24 5.04 13.10
C ASP A 201 -16.99 4.37 13.68
N ASP A 202 -16.65 3.17 13.21
CA ASP A 202 -15.44 2.48 13.64
C ASP A 202 -14.18 3.27 13.27
N ILE A 203 -14.07 3.76 12.04
CA ILE A 203 -12.93 4.55 11.57
C ILE A 203 -12.83 5.89 12.30
N ILE A 204 -13.96 6.58 12.51
CA ILE A 204 -14.03 7.82 13.29
C ILE A 204 -13.51 7.58 14.71
N THR A 205 -13.95 6.48 15.34
CA THR A 205 -13.51 6.09 16.69
C THR A 205 -12.00 5.83 16.74
N GLU A 206 -11.45 5.13 15.75
CA GLU A 206 -10.01 4.89 15.62
C GLU A 206 -9.23 6.21 15.50
N CYS A 207 -9.69 7.13 14.63
CA CYS A 207 -9.07 8.43 14.43
C CYS A 207 -9.09 9.27 15.72
N GLN A 208 -10.24 9.35 16.39
CA GLN A 208 -10.41 10.10 17.64
C GLN A 208 -9.56 9.52 18.77
N THR A 209 -9.50 8.20 18.87
CA THR A 209 -8.66 7.51 19.86
C THR A 209 -7.19 7.86 19.67
N PHE A 210 -6.71 7.83 18.43
CA PHE A 210 -5.33 8.20 18.13
C PHE A 210 -5.05 9.68 18.36
N ALA A 211 -5.94 10.57 17.90
CA ALA A 211 -5.78 12.02 18.03
C ALA A 211 -5.76 12.51 19.50
N THR A 212 -6.48 11.81 20.39
CA THR A 212 -6.57 12.19 21.83
C THR A 212 -5.63 11.40 22.74
N MET A 213 -4.77 10.54 22.18
CA MET A 213 -3.85 9.70 22.95
C MET A 213 -2.79 10.54 23.66
N LYS A 214 -2.90 10.69 24.99
CA LYS A 214 -1.99 11.53 25.83
C LYS A 214 -0.53 11.11 25.71
N ASN A 215 -0.26 9.81 25.77
CA ASN A 215 1.07 9.22 25.60
C ASN A 215 1.15 8.56 24.24
N ASN A 216 1.15 9.38 23.16
CA ASN A 216 1.21 8.86 21.82
C ASN A 216 2.54 8.09 21.62
N TYR A 217 2.42 6.85 21.15
CA TYR A 217 3.59 5.98 20.99
C TYR A 217 4.60 6.48 19.94
N LEU A 218 4.21 7.42 19.05
CA LEU A 218 5.15 8.08 18.14
C LEU A 218 6.21 8.90 18.87
N TYR A 219 5.94 9.37 20.11
CA TYR A 219 6.96 10.01 20.93
C TYR A 219 7.98 8.99 21.44
N ALA A 220 7.51 7.97 22.14
CA ALA A 220 8.39 6.99 22.78
C ALA A 220 9.21 6.18 21.77
N THR A 221 8.60 5.78 20.64
CA THR A 221 9.31 5.04 19.59
C THR A 221 10.36 5.89 18.90
N PHE A 222 10.08 7.17 18.65
CA PHE A 222 11.05 8.10 18.10
C PHE A 222 12.21 8.35 19.08
N ASP A 223 11.90 8.68 20.34
CA ASP A 223 12.91 8.96 21.37
C ASP A 223 13.87 7.78 21.51
N SER A 224 13.34 6.56 21.58
CA SER A 224 14.16 5.33 21.65
C SER A 224 15.11 5.14 20.45
N LYS A 225 14.66 5.49 19.24
CA LYS A 225 15.46 5.40 18.01
C LYS A 225 16.56 6.46 17.99
N ILE A 226 16.26 7.69 18.44
CA ILE A 226 17.26 8.76 18.56
C ILE A 226 18.33 8.39 19.57
N ASP A 227 17.95 7.83 20.74
CA ASP A 227 18.90 7.39 21.76
C ASP A 227 19.84 6.29 21.24
N ALA A 228 19.34 5.39 20.40
CA ALA A 228 20.14 4.33 19.79
C ALA A 228 21.21 4.81 18.78
N LEU A 229 21.06 6.03 18.24
CA LEU A 229 22.05 6.63 17.32
C LEU A 229 23.26 7.25 18.03
N ASN A 230 23.24 7.37 19.36
CA ASN A 230 24.32 7.94 20.16
C ASN A 230 24.78 9.34 19.69
N LEU A 231 23.85 10.19 19.29
CA LEU A 231 24.09 11.58 18.88
C LEU A 231 24.52 12.42 20.10
N PRO A 232 25.14 13.62 19.91
CA PRO A 232 25.36 14.57 20.97
C PRO A 232 24.04 14.92 21.70
N ALA A 233 24.08 15.03 23.03
CA ALA A 233 22.86 15.19 23.86
C ALA A 233 21.98 16.36 23.39
N ALA A 234 22.58 17.51 23.06
CA ALA A 234 21.83 18.69 22.59
C ALA A 234 21.12 18.39 21.25
N THR A 235 21.75 17.66 20.33
CA THR A 235 21.17 17.28 19.04
C THR A 235 20.03 16.27 19.24
N SER A 236 20.23 15.29 20.13
CA SER A 236 19.17 14.31 20.46
C SER A 236 17.91 14.98 21.01
N GLU A 237 18.09 15.90 21.99
CA GLU A 237 16.96 16.62 22.58
C GLU A 237 16.26 17.53 21.58
N ASP A 238 17.00 18.15 20.66
CA ASP A 238 16.41 18.97 19.59
C ASP A 238 15.56 18.13 18.66
N TYR A 239 16.04 16.97 18.17
CA TYR A 239 15.25 16.05 17.34
C TYR A 239 14.00 15.53 18.07
N LYS A 240 14.11 15.15 19.33
CA LYS A 240 12.97 14.72 20.14
C LYS A 240 11.92 15.82 20.26
N LYS A 241 12.36 17.08 20.47
CA LYS A 241 11.47 18.25 20.51
C LYS A 241 10.80 18.45 19.15
N GLN A 242 11.54 18.44 18.04
CA GLN A 242 11.00 18.59 16.69
C GLN A 242 9.94 17.52 16.39
N ASN A 243 10.17 16.26 16.77
CA ASN A 243 9.17 15.21 16.61
C ASN A 243 7.89 15.48 17.42
N ARG A 244 8.02 15.89 18.68
CA ARG A 244 6.85 16.25 19.50
C ARG A 244 6.07 17.38 18.87
N ASP A 245 6.75 18.43 18.42
CA ASP A 245 6.15 19.59 17.77
C ASP A 245 5.46 19.17 16.45
N ALA A 246 6.10 18.31 15.62
CA ALA A 246 5.52 17.82 14.38
C ALA A 246 4.28 16.95 14.61
N VAL A 247 4.32 16.04 15.57
CA VAL A 247 3.15 15.21 15.91
C VAL A 247 2.00 16.06 16.41
N LEU A 248 2.27 17.01 17.32
CA LEU A 248 1.24 17.89 17.88
C LEU A 248 0.62 18.84 16.85
N ASN A 249 1.41 19.39 15.94
CA ASN A 249 0.96 20.44 15.04
C ASN A 249 0.46 19.91 13.68
N TYR A 250 0.86 18.72 13.27
CA TYR A 250 0.50 18.17 11.96
C TYR A 250 -0.23 16.83 12.06
N VAL A 251 0.31 15.85 12.83
CA VAL A 251 -0.24 14.49 12.82
C VAL A 251 -1.58 14.43 13.55
N LEU A 252 -1.62 14.82 14.82
CA LEU A 252 -2.87 14.74 15.60
C LEU A 252 -4.00 15.60 15.03
N PRO A 253 -3.76 16.86 14.58
CA PRO A 253 -4.79 17.65 13.91
C PRO A 253 -5.28 17.02 12.59
N ALA A 254 -4.41 16.34 11.83
CA ALA A 254 -4.82 15.66 10.61
C ALA A 254 -5.78 14.50 10.89
N PHE A 255 -5.57 13.74 11.96
CA PHE A 255 -6.50 12.68 12.39
C PHE A 255 -7.85 13.26 12.87
N THR A 256 -7.84 14.39 13.57
CA THR A 256 -9.06 15.11 13.93
C THR A 256 -9.81 15.56 12.67
N PHE A 257 -9.10 16.17 11.73
CA PHE A 257 -9.66 16.61 10.44
C PHE A 257 -10.28 15.44 9.65
N LEU A 258 -9.60 14.28 9.60
CA LEU A 258 -10.12 13.08 8.95
C LEU A 258 -11.40 12.60 9.63
N SER A 259 -11.41 12.51 10.96
CA SER A 259 -12.58 12.16 11.76
C SER A 259 -13.77 13.08 11.48
N ASP A 260 -13.55 14.40 11.51
CA ASP A 260 -14.60 15.40 11.25
C ASP A 260 -15.12 15.31 9.81
N GLY A 261 -14.23 15.09 8.84
CA GLY A 261 -14.59 14.87 7.45
C GLY A 261 -15.51 13.67 7.26
N LEU A 262 -15.20 12.54 7.90
CA LEU A 262 -16.04 11.34 7.87
C LEU A 262 -17.35 11.52 8.63
N GLN A 263 -17.35 12.22 9.77
CA GLN A 263 -18.57 12.51 10.52
C GLN A 263 -19.58 13.30 9.67
N ASN A 264 -19.11 14.23 8.84
CA ASN A 264 -19.96 14.99 7.92
C ASN A 264 -20.55 14.14 6.77
N LEU A 265 -19.92 13.01 6.45
CA LEU A 265 -20.34 12.09 5.38
C LEU A 265 -21.07 10.85 5.91
N ARG A 266 -21.08 10.62 7.21
CA ARG A 266 -21.49 9.40 7.90
C ARG A 266 -22.80 8.80 7.41
N ASP A 267 -23.81 9.63 7.19
CA ASP A 267 -25.17 9.20 6.86
C ASP A 267 -25.46 9.20 5.34
N THR A 268 -24.44 9.45 4.52
CA THR A 268 -24.57 9.45 3.05
C THR A 268 -24.44 8.07 2.43
N GLY A 269 -23.96 7.06 3.18
CA GLY A 269 -23.82 5.68 2.73
C GLY A 269 -25.18 4.99 2.54
N ASN A 270 -25.49 4.61 1.32
CA ASN A 270 -26.77 4.00 0.95
C ASN A 270 -26.75 2.46 1.02
N ASN A 271 -25.57 1.85 1.12
CA ASN A 271 -25.40 0.41 1.09
C ASN A 271 -24.88 -0.14 2.44
N LYS A 272 -25.73 -0.89 3.12
CA LYS A 272 -25.39 -1.59 4.39
C LYS A 272 -25.08 -3.08 4.19
N ARG A 273 -25.03 -3.57 2.96
CA ARG A 273 -25.05 -4.99 2.63
C ARG A 273 -23.79 -5.48 1.91
N GLY A 274 -22.87 -4.58 1.59
CA GLY A 274 -21.57 -4.90 0.96
C GLY A 274 -21.54 -4.66 -0.55
N LEU A 275 -20.36 -4.90 -1.13
CA LEU A 275 -19.94 -4.51 -2.48
C LEU A 275 -20.92 -4.95 -3.59
N CYS A 276 -21.46 -6.17 -3.52
CA CYS A 276 -22.33 -6.70 -4.57
C CYS A 276 -23.68 -5.96 -4.72
N TYR A 277 -24.01 -5.08 -3.79
CA TYR A 277 -25.23 -4.25 -3.82
C TYR A 277 -24.98 -2.81 -4.28
N LEU A 278 -23.71 -2.45 -4.51
CA LEU A 278 -23.35 -1.21 -5.17
C LEU A 278 -23.59 -1.31 -6.69
N PRO A 279 -23.87 -0.20 -7.39
CA PRO A 279 -23.86 -0.18 -8.84
C PRO A 279 -22.55 -0.80 -9.35
N ASP A 280 -22.61 -1.69 -10.36
CA ASP A 280 -21.43 -2.38 -10.90
C ASP A 280 -20.52 -3.12 -9.89
N GLY A 281 -20.91 -3.24 -8.63
CA GLY A 281 -20.11 -3.86 -7.56
C GLY A 281 -19.69 -5.29 -7.86
N LYS A 282 -20.53 -6.06 -8.58
CA LYS A 282 -20.17 -7.41 -9.05
C LYS A 282 -19.04 -7.36 -10.07
N LYS A 283 -19.11 -6.41 -11.01
CA LYS A 283 -18.07 -6.26 -12.05
C LYS A 283 -16.74 -5.82 -11.44
N TYR A 284 -16.79 -4.84 -10.54
CA TYR A 284 -15.62 -4.43 -9.79
C TYR A 284 -14.99 -5.60 -9.00
N TYR A 285 -15.81 -6.42 -8.32
CA TYR A 285 -15.33 -7.60 -7.60
C TYR A 285 -14.64 -8.62 -8.51
N GLU A 286 -15.20 -8.89 -9.68
CA GLU A 286 -14.61 -9.79 -10.67
C GLU A 286 -13.25 -9.29 -11.15
N LEU A 287 -13.12 -7.98 -11.43
CA LEU A 287 -11.87 -7.34 -11.82
C LEU A 287 -10.85 -7.37 -10.68
N SER A 288 -11.26 -7.04 -9.45
CA SER A 288 -10.38 -7.08 -8.27
C SER A 288 -9.84 -8.49 -8.01
N VAL A 289 -10.67 -9.53 -8.15
CA VAL A 289 -10.23 -10.91 -8.00
C VAL A 289 -9.26 -11.30 -9.12
N LYS A 290 -9.53 -10.91 -10.37
CA LYS A 290 -8.62 -11.12 -11.51
C LYS A 290 -7.26 -10.49 -11.25
N GLU A 291 -7.22 -9.25 -10.80
CA GLU A 291 -6.00 -8.53 -10.49
C GLU A 291 -5.23 -9.16 -9.33
N GLN A 292 -5.89 -9.43 -8.21
CA GLN A 292 -5.25 -9.98 -7.01
C GLN A 292 -4.74 -11.41 -7.18
N THR A 293 -5.39 -12.21 -8.01
CA THR A 293 -5.01 -13.62 -8.23
C THR A 293 -4.15 -13.83 -9.47
N GLY A 294 -4.09 -12.87 -10.39
CA GLY A 294 -3.50 -13.02 -11.72
C GLY A 294 -4.21 -14.09 -12.56
N SER A 295 -5.44 -14.47 -12.20
CA SER A 295 -6.17 -15.58 -12.82
C SER A 295 -7.29 -15.08 -13.72
N ALA A 296 -7.34 -15.55 -14.95
CA ALA A 296 -8.46 -15.29 -15.86
C ALA A 296 -9.71 -16.18 -15.58
N ARG A 297 -9.71 -16.98 -14.49
CA ARG A 297 -10.84 -17.85 -14.13
C ARG A 297 -12.00 -17.00 -13.62
N THR A 298 -13.23 -17.45 -13.95
CA THR A 298 -14.44 -16.86 -13.37
C THR A 298 -14.57 -17.16 -11.88
N ILE A 299 -15.35 -16.37 -11.15
CA ILE A 299 -15.62 -16.58 -9.72
C ILE A 299 -16.12 -18.01 -9.42
N PRO A 300 -17.11 -18.59 -10.17
CA PRO A 300 -17.52 -19.97 -9.93
C PRO A 300 -16.39 -21.00 -10.15
N GLN A 301 -15.49 -20.77 -11.11
CA GLN A 301 -14.34 -21.64 -11.34
C GLN A 301 -13.35 -21.59 -10.18
N LEU A 302 -13.08 -20.40 -9.62
CA LEU A 302 -12.23 -20.21 -8.45
C LEU A 302 -12.86 -20.85 -7.21
N GLN A 303 -14.16 -20.65 -6.99
CA GLN A 303 -14.89 -21.31 -5.89
C GLN A 303 -14.79 -22.83 -5.96
N LYS A 304 -14.99 -23.42 -7.16
CA LYS A 304 -14.85 -24.87 -7.36
C LYS A 304 -13.42 -25.36 -7.10
N LEU A 305 -12.41 -24.55 -7.47
CA LEU A 305 -11.01 -24.87 -7.20
C LEU A 305 -10.74 -24.88 -5.70
N ALA A 306 -11.17 -23.83 -4.97
CA ALA A 306 -11.03 -23.72 -3.52
C ALA A 306 -11.74 -24.86 -2.78
N GLN A 307 -12.96 -25.22 -3.18
CA GLN A 307 -13.69 -26.33 -2.60
C GLN A 307 -12.95 -27.67 -2.76
N ARG A 308 -12.40 -27.93 -3.93
CA ARG A 308 -11.58 -29.14 -4.18
C ARG A 308 -10.33 -29.17 -3.32
N GLN A 309 -9.65 -28.02 -3.16
CA GLN A 309 -8.47 -27.92 -2.33
C GLN A 309 -8.82 -28.20 -0.86
N ILE A 310 -9.87 -27.57 -0.33
CA ILE A 310 -10.35 -27.80 1.05
C ILE A 310 -10.64 -29.30 1.27
N GLN A 311 -11.34 -29.95 0.34
CA GLN A 311 -11.62 -31.39 0.45
C GLN A 311 -10.35 -32.25 0.47
N SER A 312 -9.38 -31.92 -0.39
CA SER A 312 -8.08 -32.59 -0.44
C SER A 312 -7.30 -32.42 0.87
N ASP A 313 -7.29 -31.20 1.41
CA ASP A 313 -6.58 -30.87 2.64
C ASP A 313 -7.21 -31.57 3.86
N LEU A 314 -8.54 -31.61 3.93
CA LEU A 314 -9.26 -32.35 4.98
C LEU A 314 -8.97 -33.84 4.94
N LEU A 315 -8.94 -34.46 3.76
CA LEU A 315 -8.57 -35.86 3.61
C LEU A 315 -7.10 -36.11 4.03
N THR A 316 -6.21 -35.20 3.71
CA THR A 316 -4.80 -35.28 4.10
C THR A 316 -4.65 -35.14 5.62
N MET A 317 -5.35 -34.20 6.24
CA MET A 317 -5.39 -34.06 7.70
C MET A 317 -5.91 -35.31 8.39
N GLN A 318 -7.01 -35.92 7.90
CA GLN A 318 -7.53 -37.17 8.45
C GLN A 318 -6.51 -38.31 8.36
N LYS A 319 -5.80 -38.44 7.24
CA LYS A 319 -4.74 -39.45 7.09
C LYS A 319 -3.60 -39.24 8.07
N LEU A 320 -3.18 -37.99 8.28
CA LEU A 320 -2.13 -37.62 9.25
C LEU A 320 -2.56 -37.90 10.68
N LEU A 321 -3.79 -37.55 11.06
CA LEU A 321 -4.34 -37.79 12.40
C LEU A 321 -4.48 -39.30 12.68
N ASN A 322 -4.84 -40.10 11.69
CA ASN A 322 -4.97 -41.55 11.84
C ASN A 322 -3.61 -42.28 11.81
N ASN A 323 -2.52 -41.59 11.53
CA ASN A 323 -1.18 -42.20 11.48
C ASN A 323 -0.60 -42.25 12.90
N SER A 324 -0.36 -43.45 13.44
CA SER A 324 0.13 -43.71 14.80
C SER A 324 1.46 -43.00 15.14
N SER A 325 2.26 -42.61 14.14
CA SER A 325 3.48 -41.83 14.34
C SER A 325 3.20 -40.37 14.72
N PHE A 326 2.05 -39.81 14.32
CA PHE A 326 1.66 -38.45 14.67
C PHE A 326 1.25 -38.35 16.15
N HIS A 327 0.52 -39.35 16.66
CA HIS A 327 0.12 -39.43 18.08
C HIS A 327 1.34 -39.51 19.01
N LYS A 328 2.37 -40.29 18.66
CA LYS A 328 3.60 -40.40 19.49
C LYS A 328 4.38 -39.08 19.57
N ASN A 329 4.41 -38.26 18.54
CA ASN A 329 5.13 -36.98 18.56
C ASN A 329 4.34 -35.88 19.31
N SER A 330 3.02 -35.90 19.28
CA SER A 330 2.20 -34.96 20.05
C SER A 330 2.23 -35.24 21.56
N GLU A 331 2.28 -36.48 21.98
CA GLU A 331 2.44 -36.87 23.42
C GLU A 331 3.86 -36.50 23.93
N ALA A 332 4.90 -36.64 23.10
CA ALA A 332 6.26 -36.24 23.47
C ALA A 332 6.43 -34.72 23.67
N HIS A 333 5.64 -33.90 22.95
CA HIS A 333 5.66 -32.44 23.10
C HIS A 333 4.77 -31.93 24.24
N SER A 334 3.68 -32.64 24.59
CA SER A 334 2.84 -32.29 25.74
C SER A 334 3.47 -32.66 27.08
N GLY A 335 4.38 -33.63 27.10
CA GLY A 335 5.11 -34.04 28.30
C GLY A 335 6.24 -33.11 28.75
N SER A 336 6.65 -32.12 27.95
CA SER A 336 7.77 -31.21 28.25
C SER A 336 7.36 -29.83 28.81
N VAL A 337 6.06 -29.60 29.08
CA VAL A 337 5.55 -28.35 29.69
C VAL A 337 4.99 -28.64 31.11
N GLN A 338 5.68 -29.45 31.90
CA GLN A 338 5.46 -29.49 33.34
C GLN A 338 6.67 -29.02 34.11
N GLY A 339 6.52 -27.83 34.67
CA GLY A 339 7.21 -27.45 35.90
C GLY A 339 8.44 -26.58 35.76
N THR A 340 8.21 -25.28 35.94
CA THR A 340 8.94 -24.50 36.95
C THR A 340 8.15 -23.24 37.28
N THR A 341 7.40 -23.29 38.39
CA THR A 341 7.18 -22.12 39.24
C THR A 341 8.16 -22.23 40.42
N PRO A 342 8.72 -21.15 40.95
CA PRO A 342 8.06 -20.32 41.93
C PRO A 342 7.79 -18.91 41.47
#